data_0855d28f396bbf8f2419a16025c7d983
#
_entry.id   0855d28f396bbf8f2419a16025c7d983
#
_cell.length_a   1.000
_cell.length_b   1.000
_cell.length_c   1.000
_cell.angle_alpha   90.00
_cell.angle_beta   90.00
_cell.angle_gamma   90.00
#
_symmetry.space_group_name_H-M   'P 1'
#
loop_
_entity.id
_entity.type
_entity.pdbx_description
1 polymer ?
#
loop_
_entity_poly.entity_id
_entity_poly.type
_entity_poly.pdbx_seq_one_letter_code
_entity_poly.pdbx_strand_id
1 'polypeptide(L)'
;MNAMFRHLIRGASVVTLISLFTAGVVQAADTPGKRIRGEITEVSADTLKVHAKNGENLTINLTKDTQVRAVTLANIEDIKPGSYIGSAAIPQEDGTLKALEVHVFPPELAGSGDGHRPFDLAKGSSMTNGSVGDLVVSNGRTLTVNYKGGQQKILVPEDVPIVNLMPGDRSLLKVGVKIVTSVTPSADGTLTAQSISAGKDGVTPPM
;
A
#
# COMPACT_ATOMS: atom_id res chain seq x y z
N MET A 1 40.97 -82.98 -26.97
CA MET A 1 40.58 -83.39 -25.63
C MET A 1 41.00 -82.24 -24.69
N ASN A 2 40.04 -81.45 -24.22
CA ASN A 2 40.00 -80.66 -23.00
C ASN A 2 41.06 -79.52 -22.79
N ALA A 3 40.81 -78.38 -22.41
CA ALA A 3 39.84 -77.86 -21.48
C ALA A 3 39.79 -76.30 -21.52
N MET A 4 38.65 -75.82 -21.24
CA MET A 4 38.28 -74.45 -21.04
C MET A 4 39.16 -73.72 -20.00
N PHE A 5 39.48 -72.46 -20.30
CA PHE A 5 39.79 -71.47 -19.26
C PHE A 5 38.94 -70.22 -19.46
N ARG A 6 38.00 -70.03 -18.54
CA ARG A 6 37.14 -68.85 -18.45
C ARG A 6 37.86 -67.76 -17.65
N HIS A 7 38.14 -66.63 -18.28
CA HIS A 7 38.58 -65.42 -17.52
C HIS A 7 37.34 -64.58 -17.25
N LEU A 8 37.04 -64.45 -15.94
CA LEU A 8 36.08 -63.46 -15.40
C LEU A 8 36.76 -62.08 -15.37
N ILE A 9 36.23 -61.15 -16.16
CA ILE A 9 36.57 -59.73 -16.04
C ILE A 9 35.50 -59.08 -15.13
N ARG A 10 35.92 -58.67 -13.92
CA ARG A 10 35.12 -57.86 -13.02
C ARG A 10 35.18 -56.40 -13.46
N GLY A 11 34.10 -55.91 -14.04
CA GLY A 11 33.94 -54.50 -14.30
C GLY A 11 33.48 -53.79 -13.05
N ALA A 12 34.29 -52.88 -12.55
CA ALA A 12 33.92 -51.96 -11.46
C ALA A 12 33.20 -50.74 -12.09
N SER A 13 31.87 -50.66 -11.91
CA SER A 13 31.10 -49.47 -12.29
C SER A 13 31.25 -48.41 -11.22
N VAL A 14 31.95 -47.31 -11.53
CA VAL A 14 32.01 -46.12 -10.72
C VAL A 14 30.73 -45.29 -11.03
N VAL A 15 29.81 -45.27 -10.07
CA VAL A 15 28.64 -44.38 -10.12
C VAL A 15 29.03 -43.01 -9.55
N THR A 16 29.23 -42.07 -10.46
CA THR A 16 29.46 -40.65 -10.04
C THR A 16 28.12 -40.02 -9.73
N LEU A 17 27.85 -39.81 -8.42
CA LEU A 17 26.68 -39.02 -7.97
C LEU A 17 26.97 -37.56 -8.22
N ILE A 18 26.34 -36.97 -9.21
CA ILE A 18 26.31 -35.51 -9.41
C ILE A 18 25.20 -34.95 -8.54
N SER A 19 25.56 -34.36 -7.40
CA SER A 19 24.65 -33.61 -6.53
C SER A 19 24.35 -32.25 -7.19
N LEU A 20 23.19 -32.10 -7.82
CA LEU A 20 22.67 -30.79 -8.24
C LEU A 20 22.29 -30.00 -6.98
N PHE A 21 23.12 -29.06 -6.60
CA PHE A 21 22.74 -28.00 -5.67
C PHE A 21 21.80 -27.04 -6.42
N THR A 22 20.49 -27.19 -6.27
CA THR A 22 19.54 -26.15 -6.63
C THR A 22 19.64 -25.05 -5.60
N ALA A 23 20.36 -23.98 -5.93
CA ALA A 23 20.29 -22.73 -5.19
C ALA A 23 18.85 -22.20 -5.31
N GLY A 24 18.03 -22.47 -4.29
CA GLY A 24 16.72 -21.86 -4.16
C GLY A 24 16.90 -20.34 -4.07
N VAL A 25 16.43 -19.62 -5.09
CA VAL A 25 16.27 -18.17 -5.02
C VAL A 25 15.21 -17.92 -3.95
N VAL A 26 15.66 -17.56 -2.74
CA VAL A 26 14.76 -17.05 -1.71
C VAL A 26 14.24 -15.72 -2.24
N GLN A 27 13.06 -15.75 -2.83
CA GLN A 27 12.30 -14.57 -3.17
C GLN A 27 11.93 -13.95 -1.84
N ALA A 28 12.57 -12.81 -1.51
CA ALA A 28 12.16 -12.02 -0.37
C ALA A 28 10.68 -11.69 -0.57
N ALA A 29 9.81 -12.29 0.24
CA ALA A 29 8.41 -11.93 0.26
C ALA A 29 8.37 -10.44 0.64
N ASP A 30 7.79 -9.62 -0.23
CA ASP A 30 7.51 -8.21 0.06
C ASP A 30 6.68 -8.18 1.35
N THR A 31 7.33 -7.89 2.45
CA THR A 31 6.63 -7.68 3.73
C THR A 31 5.77 -6.43 3.52
N PRO A 32 4.45 -6.52 3.65
CA PRO A 32 3.59 -5.35 3.50
C PRO A 32 4.11 -4.24 4.39
N GLY A 33 4.42 -3.09 3.83
CA GLY A 33 4.98 -1.97 4.57
C GLY A 33 4.07 -1.60 5.74
N LYS A 34 4.65 -1.39 6.94
CA LYS A 34 3.91 -0.90 8.11
C LYS A 34 3.43 0.51 7.83
N ARG A 35 2.14 0.78 8.05
CA ARG A 35 1.60 2.14 7.92
C ARG A 35 1.70 2.87 9.25
N ILE A 36 2.22 4.10 9.20
CA ILE A 36 2.35 4.99 10.35
C ILE A 36 1.54 6.26 10.05
N ARG A 37 0.71 6.64 10.99
CA ARG A 37 -0.05 7.90 11.00
C ARG A 37 0.43 8.73 12.17
N GLY A 38 0.77 9.99 11.95
CA GLY A 38 1.32 10.84 13.01
C GLY A 38 1.62 12.26 12.56
N GLU A 39 2.30 12.98 13.42
CA GLU A 39 2.73 14.37 13.22
C GLU A 39 4.26 14.44 13.22
N ILE A 40 4.82 15.21 12.30
CA ILE A 40 6.26 15.43 12.21
C ILE A 40 6.69 16.33 13.38
N THR A 41 7.63 15.86 14.19
CA THR A 41 8.19 16.61 15.31
C THR A 41 9.58 17.15 15.04
N GLU A 42 10.32 16.56 14.10
CA GLU A 42 11.64 17.03 13.67
C GLU A 42 11.89 16.60 12.23
N VAL A 43 12.58 17.45 11.47
CA VAL A 43 12.98 17.19 10.07
C VAL A 43 14.48 17.38 9.95
N SER A 44 15.16 16.39 9.40
CA SER A 44 16.56 16.42 9.00
C SER A 44 16.71 16.11 7.50
N ALA A 45 17.91 16.16 6.96
CA ALA A 45 18.14 15.89 5.53
C ALA A 45 17.59 14.53 5.10
N ASP A 46 17.83 13.49 5.91
CA ASP A 46 17.55 12.10 5.56
C ASP A 46 16.67 11.38 6.60
N THR A 47 16.12 12.12 7.58
CA THR A 47 15.27 11.53 8.61
C THR A 47 14.11 12.43 9.01
N LEU A 48 13.01 11.82 9.45
CA LEU A 48 11.90 12.46 10.15
C LEU A 48 11.77 11.84 11.53
N LYS A 49 11.53 12.67 12.55
CA LYS A 49 10.93 12.19 13.79
C LYS A 49 9.42 12.43 13.73
N VAL A 50 8.67 11.42 14.10
CA VAL A 50 7.21 11.42 14.03
C VAL A 50 6.63 10.96 15.34
N HIS A 51 5.73 11.79 15.90
CA HIS A 51 4.86 11.34 16.98
C HIS A 51 3.67 10.62 16.37
N ALA A 52 3.68 9.29 16.48
CA ALA A 52 2.65 8.45 15.90
C ALA A 52 1.34 8.50 16.68
N LYS A 53 0.21 8.27 16.03
CA LYS A 53 -1.13 8.30 16.64
C LYS A 53 -1.30 7.31 17.81
N ASN A 54 -0.49 6.25 17.86
CA ASN A 54 -0.45 5.28 18.96
C ASN A 54 0.42 5.75 20.16
N GLY A 55 0.98 6.96 20.10
CA GLY A 55 1.81 7.56 21.15
C GLY A 55 3.31 7.27 21.02
N GLU A 56 3.75 6.48 20.05
CA GLU A 56 5.17 6.18 19.84
C GLU A 56 5.88 7.37 19.18
N ASN A 57 7.15 7.60 19.59
CA ASN A 57 8.04 8.51 18.88
C ASN A 57 8.96 7.67 17.99
N LEU A 58 8.87 7.88 16.70
CA LEU A 58 9.55 7.07 15.68
C LEU A 58 10.53 7.92 14.89
N THR A 59 11.67 7.34 14.55
CA THR A 59 12.60 7.90 13.55
C THR A 59 12.43 7.14 12.25
N ILE A 60 12.19 7.86 11.16
CA ILE A 60 11.92 7.32 9.84
C ILE A 60 12.95 7.87 8.87
N ASN A 61 13.68 6.99 8.21
CA ASN A 61 14.66 7.36 7.20
C ASN A 61 13.99 7.71 5.88
N LEU A 62 14.51 8.73 5.23
CA LEU A 62 14.16 9.16 3.88
C LEU A 62 15.26 8.77 2.91
N THR A 63 14.90 8.22 1.78
CA THR A 63 15.82 7.94 0.67
C THR A 63 15.47 8.82 -0.53
N LYS A 64 16.35 8.89 -1.54
CA LYS A 64 16.04 9.57 -2.79
C LYS A 64 14.77 9.05 -3.49
N ASP A 65 14.40 7.79 -3.21
CA ASP A 65 13.28 7.11 -3.83
C ASP A 65 11.99 7.26 -2.98
N THR A 66 12.06 7.89 -1.79
CA THR A 66 10.89 8.18 -0.96
C THR A 66 9.95 9.14 -1.69
N GLN A 67 8.76 8.65 -2.04
CA GLN A 67 7.75 9.45 -2.72
C GLN A 67 7.00 10.32 -1.72
N VAL A 68 6.85 11.60 -2.02
CA VAL A 68 6.04 12.53 -1.21
C VAL A 68 4.84 12.99 -2.02
N ARG A 69 3.67 13.00 -1.38
CA ARG A 69 2.41 13.48 -1.94
C ARG A 69 1.79 14.51 -1.01
N ALA A 70 1.21 15.54 -1.59
CA ALA A 70 0.38 16.48 -0.85
C ALA A 70 -1.04 15.90 -0.72
N VAL A 71 -1.67 16.12 0.42
CA VAL A 71 -3.08 15.80 0.68
C VAL A 71 -3.83 17.10 0.91
N THR A 72 -4.81 17.39 0.08
CA THR A 72 -5.67 18.58 0.16
C THR A 72 -7.14 18.17 0.27
N LEU A 73 -7.98 19.04 0.82
CA LEU A 73 -9.43 18.79 0.84
C LEU A 73 -10.01 18.77 -0.59
N ALA A 74 -11.02 17.95 -0.78
CA ALA A 74 -11.81 17.84 -1.99
C ALA A 74 -13.31 17.75 -1.65
N ASN A 75 -14.17 17.94 -2.65
CA ASN A 75 -15.60 17.79 -2.51
C ASN A 75 -16.08 16.58 -3.32
N ILE A 76 -17.27 16.05 -2.97
CA ILE A 76 -17.89 14.94 -3.71
C ILE A 76 -18.16 15.33 -5.16
N GLU A 77 -18.47 16.61 -5.41
CA GLU A 77 -18.76 17.16 -6.73
C GLU A 77 -17.54 17.18 -7.66
N ASP A 78 -16.33 17.07 -7.10
CA ASP A 78 -15.09 16.98 -7.87
C ASP A 78 -14.90 15.56 -8.46
N ILE A 79 -15.58 14.56 -7.87
CA ILE A 79 -15.54 13.18 -8.35
C ILE A 79 -16.50 13.03 -9.53
N LYS A 80 -15.99 12.59 -10.68
CA LYS A 80 -16.74 12.37 -11.92
C LYS A 80 -16.66 10.91 -12.35
N PRO A 81 -17.59 10.43 -13.17
CA PRO A 81 -17.39 9.17 -13.87
C PRO A 81 -16.04 9.13 -14.57
N GLY A 82 -15.29 8.04 -14.37
CA GLY A 82 -13.92 7.89 -14.83
C GLY A 82 -12.83 8.40 -13.86
N SER A 83 -13.18 9.18 -12.82
CA SER A 83 -12.21 9.50 -11.75
C SER A 83 -11.65 8.21 -11.13
N TYR A 84 -10.35 8.17 -10.87
CA TYR A 84 -9.74 7.08 -10.13
C TYR A 84 -9.65 7.44 -8.65
N ILE A 85 -10.28 6.64 -7.81
CA ILE A 85 -10.37 6.91 -6.37
C ILE A 85 -9.92 5.70 -5.54
N GLY A 86 -9.61 5.97 -4.29
CA GLY A 86 -9.56 4.96 -3.24
C GLY A 86 -10.53 5.33 -2.13
N SER A 87 -11.07 4.33 -1.47
CA SER A 87 -11.87 4.51 -0.25
C SER A 87 -11.60 3.42 0.76
N ALA A 88 -11.29 3.83 1.97
CA ALA A 88 -11.36 2.95 3.12
C ALA A 88 -12.81 2.92 3.62
N ALA A 89 -13.39 1.73 3.76
CA ALA A 89 -14.80 1.58 4.09
C ALA A 89 -15.06 0.33 4.93
N ILE A 90 -16.22 0.28 5.59
CA ILE A 90 -16.71 -0.86 6.35
C ILE A 90 -17.96 -1.45 5.69
N PRO A 91 -18.11 -2.80 5.68
CA PRO A 91 -19.26 -3.45 5.09
C PRO A 91 -20.54 -3.13 5.87
N GLN A 92 -21.67 -3.03 5.14
CA GLN A 92 -23.01 -2.88 5.66
C GLN A 92 -23.81 -4.17 5.45
N GLU A 93 -24.93 -4.33 6.15
CA GLU A 93 -25.79 -5.51 6.07
C GLU A 93 -26.41 -5.72 4.67
N ASP A 94 -26.59 -4.64 3.93
CA ASP A 94 -27.16 -4.64 2.57
C ASP A 94 -26.14 -4.95 1.47
N GLY A 95 -24.89 -5.26 1.85
CA GLY A 95 -23.79 -5.56 0.93
C GLY A 95 -23.11 -4.32 0.36
N THR A 96 -23.54 -3.11 0.71
CA THR A 96 -22.79 -1.88 0.39
C THR A 96 -21.63 -1.68 1.36
N LEU A 97 -20.73 -0.74 1.03
CA LEU A 97 -19.67 -0.30 1.92
C LEU A 97 -19.98 1.13 2.39
N LYS A 98 -19.76 1.42 3.68
CA LYS A 98 -19.83 2.78 4.23
C LYS A 98 -18.41 3.35 4.30
N ALA A 99 -18.14 4.43 3.56
CA ALA A 99 -16.85 5.08 3.55
C ALA A 99 -16.47 5.62 4.93
N LEU A 100 -15.20 5.50 5.25
CA LEU A 100 -14.51 6.16 6.36
C LEU A 100 -13.70 7.35 5.84
N GLU A 101 -13.29 7.29 4.57
CA GLU A 101 -12.61 8.33 3.83
C GLU A 101 -12.75 8.04 2.32
N VAL A 102 -12.53 9.07 1.50
CA VAL A 102 -12.34 8.93 0.05
C VAL A 102 -11.14 9.77 -0.36
N HIS A 103 -10.26 9.21 -1.19
CA HIS A 103 -9.19 9.97 -1.80
C HIS A 103 -9.19 9.83 -3.31
N VAL A 104 -8.99 10.96 -3.99
CA VAL A 104 -8.95 11.05 -5.44
C VAL A 104 -7.50 11.04 -5.88
N PHE A 105 -7.17 10.16 -6.79
CA PHE A 105 -5.85 10.09 -7.38
C PHE A 105 -5.74 11.07 -8.56
N PRO A 106 -4.58 11.72 -8.74
CA PRO A 106 -4.33 12.44 -9.98
C PRO A 106 -4.17 11.44 -11.14
N PRO A 107 -4.36 11.88 -12.39
CA PRO A 107 -4.32 11.00 -13.57
C PRO A 107 -3.07 10.14 -13.67
N GLU A 108 -1.91 10.66 -13.25
CA GLU A 108 -0.61 9.98 -13.30
C GLU A 108 -0.53 8.79 -12.33
N LEU A 109 -1.40 8.75 -11.32
CA LEU A 109 -1.48 7.67 -10.34
C LEU A 109 -2.72 6.78 -10.55
N ALA A 110 -3.47 6.97 -11.63
CA ALA A 110 -4.58 6.08 -11.96
C ALA A 110 -4.08 4.63 -12.13
N GLY A 111 -4.83 3.67 -11.55
CA GLY A 111 -4.42 2.27 -11.49
C GLY A 111 -3.56 1.91 -10.27
N SER A 112 -3.13 2.90 -9.47
CA SER A 112 -2.33 2.63 -8.27
C SER A 112 -3.11 1.81 -7.25
N GLY A 113 -2.58 0.61 -6.92
CA GLY A 113 -3.17 -0.29 -5.93
C GLY A 113 -4.59 -0.73 -6.28
N ASP A 114 -4.92 -0.86 -7.58
CA ASP A 114 -6.23 -1.31 -8.05
C ASP A 114 -6.69 -2.58 -7.35
N GLY A 115 -7.96 -2.63 -6.95
CA GLY A 115 -8.54 -3.78 -6.30
C GLY A 115 -9.24 -3.48 -4.98
N HIS A 116 -9.71 -4.56 -4.35
CA HIS A 116 -10.36 -4.56 -3.04
C HIS A 116 -9.60 -5.48 -2.08
N ARG A 117 -9.25 -4.97 -0.89
CA ARG A 117 -8.40 -5.68 0.08
C ARG A 117 -8.65 -5.24 1.51
N PRO A 118 -8.35 -6.06 2.53
CA PRO A 118 -8.38 -5.63 3.94
C PRO A 118 -7.54 -4.38 4.18
N PHE A 119 -7.98 -3.53 5.09
CA PHE A 119 -7.33 -2.26 5.43
C PHE A 119 -7.31 -2.02 6.94
N ASP A 120 -6.39 -1.18 7.41
CA ASP A 120 -6.08 -0.99 8.83
C ASP A 120 -6.67 0.29 9.44
N LEU A 121 -7.59 0.98 8.76
CA LEU A 121 -8.16 2.23 9.26
C LEU A 121 -9.15 2.01 10.42
N ALA A 122 -9.92 0.92 10.35
CA ALA A 122 -10.82 0.48 11.40
C ALA A 122 -10.94 -1.06 11.38
N LYS A 123 -11.46 -1.65 12.46
CA LYS A 123 -11.71 -3.10 12.52
C LYS A 123 -12.70 -3.50 11.42
N GLY A 124 -12.30 -4.45 10.58
CA GLY A 124 -13.11 -4.96 9.48
C GLY A 124 -13.18 -4.04 8.26
N SER A 125 -12.40 -2.94 8.24
CA SER A 125 -12.35 -2.07 7.08
C SER A 125 -11.59 -2.70 5.91
N SER A 126 -11.96 -2.27 4.71
CA SER A 126 -11.31 -2.62 3.45
C SER A 126 -10.95 -1.35 2.69
N MET A 127 -9.94 -1.44 1.83
CA MET A 127 -9.57 -0.42 0.84
C MET A 127 -10.03 -0.89 -0.53
N THR A 128 -10.79 -0.05 -1.21
CA THR A 128 -11.16 -0.24 -2.62
C THR A 128 -10.55 0.87 -3.44
N ASN A 129 -9.67 0.53 -4.38
CA ASN A 129 -9.15 1.47 -5.38
C ASN A 129 -9.67 1.07 -6.75
N GLY A 130 -10.19 2.04 -7.50
CA GLY A 130 -10.75 1.78 -8.82
C GLY A 130 -11.29 3.03 -9.49
N SER A 131 -11.84 2.84 -10.68
CA SER A 131 -12.48 3.90 -11.43
C SER A 131 -13.95 4.07 -11.03
N VAL A 132 -14.39 5.29 -10.86
CA VAL A 132 -15.80 5.60 -10.64
C VAL A 132 -16.59 5.32 -11.92
N GLY A 133 -17.54 4.39 -11.85
CA GLY A 133 -18.52 4.16 -12.92
C GLY A 133 -19.65 5.19 -12.82
N ASP A 134 -20.38 5.15 -11.69
CA ASP A 134 -21.50 6.04 -11.44
C ASP A 134 -21.37 6.74 -10.08
N LEU A 135 -21.86 7.96 -10.04
CA LEU A 135 -22.07 8.73 -8.82
C LEU A 135 -23.54 9.11 -8.72
N VAL A 136 -24.25 8.60 -7.71
CA VAL A 136 -25.64 8.96 -7.41
C VAL A 136 -25.65 9.87 -6.19
N VAL A 137 -26.08 11.12 -6.37
CA VAL A 137 -26.09 12.14 -5.31
C VAL A 137 -27.49 12.36 -4.72
N SER A 138 -28.56 11.91 -5.39
CA SER A 138 -29.94 12.31 -5.10
C SER A 138 -30.55 11.72 -3.82
N ASN A 139 -30.07 10.57 -3.30
CA ASN A 139 -30.61 9.96 -2.07
C ASN A 139 -29.54 9.30 -1.19
N GLY A 140 -28.37 9.87 -1.17
CA GLY A 140 -27.18 9.33 -0.53
C GLY A 140 -26.04 9.30 -1.54
N ARG A 141 -24.97 9.91 -1.17
CA ARG A 141 -23.73 10.02 -1.95
C ARG A 141 -23.15 8.62 -2.14
N THR A 142 -23.60 7.93 -3.19
CA THR A 142 -23.17 6.55 -3.48
C THR A 142 -22.29 6.54 -4.72
N LEU A 143 -21.09 6.01 -4.57
CA LEU A 143 -20.12 5.76 -5.63
C LEU A 143 -20.18 4.29 -6.05
N THR A 144 -20.25 4.03 -7.33
CA THR A 144 -19.98 2.71 -7.90
C THR A 144 -18.53 2.69 -8.36
N VAL A 145 -17.69 1.88 -7.69
CA VAL A 145 -16.25 1.80 -7.97
C VAL A 145 -15.93 0.48 -8.65
N ASN A 146 -15.44 0.56 -9.88
CA ASN A 146 -15.02 -0.58 -10.69
C ASN A 146 -13.52 -0.80 -10.55
N TYR A 147 -13.10 -2.03 -10.27
CA TYR A 147 -11.70 -2.43 -10.13
C TYR A 147 -11.46 -3.80 -10.78
N LYS A 148 -10.21 -4.18 -10.94
CA LYS A 148 -9.86 -5.51 -11.44
C LYS A 148 -10.38 -6.60 -10.51
N GLY A 149 -11.35 -7.34 -10.97
CA GLY A 149 -11.97 -8.44 -10.22
C GLY A 149 -13.36 -8.14 -9.67
N GLY A 150 -13.89 -6.91 -9.86
CA GLY A 150 -15.26 -6.63 -9.43
C GLY A 150 -15.66 -5.18 -9.35
N GLN A 151 -16.70 -4.95 -8.58
CA GLN A 151 -17.31 -3.64 -8.37
C GLN A 151 -17.74 -3.53 -6.90
N GLN A 152 -17.67 -2.34 -6.34
CA GLN A 152 -18.22 -2.02 -5.01
C GLN A 152 -19.12 -0.80 -5.08
N LYS A 153 -20.22 -0.86 -4.33
CA LYS A 153 -21.06 0.32 -4.04
C LYS A 153 -20.64 0.89 -2.70
N ILE A 154 -20.23 2.15 -2.70
CA ILE A 154 -19.69 2.83 -1.53
C ILE A 154 -20.57 4.03 -1.20
N LEU A 155 -21.25 3.96 -0.05
CA LEU A 155 -21.98 5.08 0.53
C LEU A 155 -20.98 6.03 1.19
N VAL A 156 -21.03 7.31 0.82
CA VAL A 156 -20.15 8.37 1.34
C VAL A 156 -20.99 9.34 2.18
N PRO A 157 -21.08 9.19 3.50
CA PRO A 157 -21.74 10.15 4.38
C PRO A 157 -21.19 11.57 4.25
N GLU A 158 -21.96 12.58 4.64
CA GLU A 158 -21.57 14.00 4.48
C GLU A 158 -20.38 14.38 5.34
N ASP A 159 -20.21 13.74 6.49
CA ASP A 159 -19.13 13.95 7.45
C ASP A 159 -17.83 13.22 7.09
N VAL A 160 -17.85 12.41 6.03
CA VAL A 160 -16.68 11.65 5.60
C VAL A 160 -15.70 12.56 4.83
N PRO A 161 -14.42 12.60 5.24
CA PRO A 161 -13.42 13.41 4.57
C PRO A 161 -13.16 12.90 3.15
N ILE A 162 -13.17 13.83 2.21
CA ILE A 162 -12.76 13.60 0.83
C ILE A 162 -11.51 14.44 0.55
N VAL A 163 -10.48 13.82 0.00
CA VAL A 163 -9.20 14.49 -0.24
C VAL A 163 -8.67 14.19 -1.64
N ASN A 164 -7.87 15.11 -2.16
CA ASN A 164 -7.06 14.87 -3.35
C ASN A 164 -5.65 14.44 -2.94
N LEU A 165 -5.11 13.46 -3.63
CA LEU A 165 -3.68 13.15 -3.64
C LEU A 165 -3.04 13.91 -4.80
N MET A 166 -2.04 14.74 -4.49
CA MET A 166 -1.32 15.53 -5.48
C MET A 166 0.16 15.17 -5.45
N PRO A 167 0.88 15.26 -6.56
CA PRO A 167 2.33 15.22 -6.53
C PRO A 167 2.88 16.22 -5.54
N GLY A 168 3.93 15.86 -4.83
CA GLY A 168 4.56 16.70 -3.82
C GLY A 168 6.07 16.41 -3.74
N ASP A 169 6.73 17.17 -2.92
CA ASP A 169 8.17 17.05 -2.66
C ASP A 169 8.48 17.20 -1.16
N ARG A 170 9.75 17.10 -0.81
CA ARG A 170 10.22 17.18 0.57
C ARG A 170 9.95 18.51 1.27
N SER A 171 9.66 19.60 0.54
CA SER A 171 9.34 20.91 1.14
C SER A 171 8.03 20.89 1.93
N LEU A 172 7.17 19.88 1.67
CA LEU A 172 5.95 19.64 2.45
C LEU A 172 6.23 19.06 3.86
N LEU A 173 7.39 18.43 4.04
CA LEU A 173 7.76 17.77 5.29
C LEU A 173 8.29 18.81 6.28
N LYS A 174 7.40 19.38 7.10
CA LYS A 174 7.69 20.40 8.10
C LYS A 174 7.20 19.96 9.47
N VAL A 175 7.81 20.46 10.53
CA VAL A 175 7.33 20.25 11.91
C VAL A 175 5.87 20.68 12.02
N GLY A 176 5.04 19.88 12.69
CA GLY A 176 3.61 20.08 12.84
C GLY A 176 2.75 19.53 11.70
N VAL A 177 3.35 19.11 10.59
CA VAL A 177 2.60 18.50 9.48
C VAL A 177 2.18 17.07 9.83
N LYS A 178 0.90 16.80 9.65
CA LYS A 178 0.34 15.45 9.82
C LYS A 178 0.55 14.62 8.56
N ILE A 179 0.98 13.39 8.78
CA ILE A 179 1.35 12.48 7.69
C ILE A 179 0.74 11.09 7.86
N VAL A 180 0.61 10.44 6.73
CA VAL A 180 0.50 8.97 6.64
C VAL A 180 1.68 8.48 5.80
N THR A 181 2.44 7.54 6.33
CA THR A 181 3.61 6.99 5.65
C THR A 181 3.59 5.48 5.66
N SER A 182 4.01 4.89 4.55
CA SER A 182 4.31 3.46 4.45
C SER A 182 5.81 3.26 4.63
N VAL A 183 6.18 2.43 5.60
CA VAL A 183 7.58 2.18 5.94
C VAL A 183 7.92 0.70 5.81
N THR A 184 9.15 0.41 5.41
CA THR A 184 9.73 -0.93 5.48
C THR A 184 10.65 -0.99 6.68
N PRO A 185 10.42 -1.92 7.62
CA PRO A 185 11.37 -2.18 8.70
C PRO A 185 12.57 -2.97 8.15
N SER A 186 13.78 -2.58 8.54
CA SER A 186 14.99 -3.34 8.32
C SER A 186 15.26 -4.31 9.48
N ALA A 187 16.17 -5.26 9.30
CA ALA A 187 16.50 -6.25 10.32
C ALA A 187 17.05 -5.63 11.63
N ASP A 188 17.65 -4.45 11.56
CA ASP A 188 18.16 -3.68 12.71
C ASP A 188 17.06 -2.81 13.39
N GLY A 189 15.80 -2.92 12.93
CA GLY A 189 14.68 -2.12 13.44
C GLY A 189 14.55 -0.72 12.82
N THR A 190 15.41 -0.35 11.91
CA THR A 190 15.34 0.93 11.19
C THR A 190 14.08 0.97 10.30
N LEU A 191 13.36 2.09 10.32
CA LEU A 191 12.20 2.31 9.46
C LEU A 191 12.58 3.19 8.28
N THR A 192 12.30 2.74 7.07
CA THR A 192 12.55 3.52 5.84
C THR A 192 11.24 3.82 5.13
N ALA A 193 10.98 5.11 4.86
CA ALA A 193 9.77 5.51 4.16
C ALA A 193 9.83 5.17 2.67
N GLN A 194 8.81 4.46 2.20
CA GLN A 194 8.58 4.24 0.77
C GLN A 194 7.77 5.39 0.17
N SER A 195 6.74 5.84 0.89
CA SER A 195 5.90 6.96 0.49
C SER A 195 5.37 7.71 1.71
N ILE A 196 5.18 9.02 1.56
CA ILE A 196 4.63 9.90 2.58
C ILE A 196 3.52 10.73 1.96
N SER A 197 2.32 10.64 2.52
CA SER A 197 1.20 11.53 2.24
C SER A 197 1.18 12.60 3.32
N ALA A 198 1.54 13.84 2.97
CA ALA A 198 1.66 14.97 3.87
C ALA A 198 0.44 15.89 3.73
N GLY A 199 -0.21 16.21 4.84
CA GLY A 199 -1.31 17.16 4.85
C GLY A 199 -0.83 18.56 4.48
N LYS A 200 -1.46 19.17 3.47
CA LYS A 200 -1.21 20.54 3.08
C LYS A 200 -2.24 21.46 3.75
N ASP A 201 -1.83 22.67 4.11
CA ASP A 201 -2.69 23.71 4.70
C ASP A 201 -3.49 23.24 5.93
N GLY A 202 -2.85 22.43 6.80
CA GLY A 202 -3.46 21.92 8.03
C GLY A 202 -4.33 20.68 7.88
N VAL A 203 -4.45 20.13 6.67
CA VAL A 203 -5.21 18.90 6.43
C VAL A 203 -4.57 17.71 7.15
N THR A 204 -5.41 16.88 7.78
CA THR A 204 -4.98 15.58 8.30
C THR A 204 -5.28 14.51 7.26
N PRO A 205 -4.27 13.82 6.70
CA PRO A 205 -4.52 12.71 5.78
C PRO A 205 -5.39 11.64 6.45
N PRO A 206 -6.55 11.27 5.85
CA PRO A 206 -7.52 10.40 6.53
C PRO A 206 -7.24 8.90 6.36
N MET A 207 -6.42 8.50 5.34
CA MET A 207 -6.15 7.09 5.00
C MET A 207 -5.07 6.43 5.89
#